data_f54a20961bad64844f6d0dfb257d0ffb
#
_entry.id   f54a20961bad64844f6d0dfb257d0ffb
#
_cell.length_a   1.000
_cell.length_b   1.000
_cell.length_c   1.000
_cell.angle_alpha   90.00
_cell.angle_beta   90.00
_cell.angle_gamma   90.00
#
_symmetry.space_group_name_H-M   'P 1'
#
loop_
_entity.id
_entity.type
_entity.pdbx_description
1 polymer ?
#
loop_
_entity_poly.entity_id
_entity_poly.type
_entity_poly.pdbx_seq_one_letter_code
_entity_poly.pdbx_strand_id
1 'polypeptide(L)'
;MIFFVDIHQIILLLVSLLLTVILTWVLYIFIFYVLRTFFRQLETDVPLVTLNVSAYPALTLFILISVKITIDNLSVNPQLEWLSIGISKILIVSIILAAGYWILQLFNQVIIYYFREYSQRTEAMWDEVLVPLVESSTPHIIFLITISLILQFAFGFDLTGIWLTLGGATFVVGFAVKDILANFFSGIALLIDSPFRFGDVLLLEDDSLGMIKKIGVRVTEIYIFESHSDLYIPNSILQNQKINNLSRPIEPVYYSTPLIIPPYWDLEKCRQTMEHIIQ
;
A
#
# COMPACT_ATOMS: atom_id res chain seq x y z
N MET A 1 -23.26 -56.06 -7.83
CA MET A 1 -24.13 -55.14 -8.59
C MET A 1 -23.22 -54.31 -9.46
N ILE A 2 -23.06 -54.64 -10.74
CA ILE A 2 -22.08 -54.00 -11.64
C ILE A 2 -22.60 -52.62 -12.00
N PHE A 3 -21.80 -51.59 -11.68
CA PHE A 3 -22.10 -50.21 -11.96
C PHE A 3 -22.03 -49.95 -13.50
N PHE A 4 -23.16 -49.97 -14.18
CA PHE A 4 -23.25 -49.42 -15.52
C PHE A 4 -23.28 -47.88 -15.41
N VAL A 5 -22.13 -47.30 -15.37
CA VAL A 5 -22.03 -45.84 -15.62
C VAL A 5 -22.39 -45.68 -17.12
N ASP A 6 -23.38 -44.86 -17.40
CA ASP A 6 -23.85 -44.63 -18.76
C ASP A 6 -22.71 -44.00 -19.56
N ILE A 7 -22.14 -44.70 -20.51
CA ILE A 7 -21.01 -44.26 -21.36
C ILE A 7 -21.29 -42.88 -21.95
N HIS A 8 -22.56 -42.60 -22.27
CA HIS A 8 -22.99 -41.31 -22.79
C HIS A 8 -22.76 -40.16 -21.80
N GLN A 9 -23.00 -40.38 -20.52
CA GLN A 9 -22.74 -39.36 -19.46
C GLN A 9 -21.24 -39.10 -19.28
N ILE A 10 -20.40 -40.12 -19.36
CA ILE A 10 -18.95 -39.97 -19.33
C ILE A 10 -18.45 -39.17 -20.54
N ILE A 11 -18.94 -39.44 -21.73
CA ILE A 11 -18.57 -38.72 -22.95
C ILE A 11 -18.99 -37.25 -22.83
N LEU A 12 -20.21 -36.96 -22.39
CA LEU A 12 -20.68 -35.59 -22.18
C LEU A 12 -19.82 -34.83 -21.15
N LEU A 13 -19.43 -35.51 -20.06
CA LEU A 13 -18.53 -34.93 -19.05
C LEU A 13 -17.16 -34.59 -19.65
N LEU A 14 -16.55 -35.53 -20.36
CA LEU A 14 -15.26 -35.30 -21.00
C LEU A 14 -15.31 -34.18 -22.06
N VAL A 15 -16.36 -34.12 -22.85
CA VAL A 15 -16.57 -33.05 -23.85
C VAL A 15 -16.79 -31.70 -23.18
N SER A 16 -17.58 -31.63 -22.12
CA SER A 16 -17.81 -30.38 -21.38
C SER A 16 -16.54 -29.86 -20.70
N LEU A 17 -15.74 -30.75 -20.10
CA LEU A 17 -14.43 -30.41 -19.52
C LEU A 17 -13.46 -29.89 -20.60
N LEU A 18 -13.37 -30.57 -21.72
CA LEU A 18 -12.50 -30.16 -22.82
C LEU A 18 -12.93 -28.78 -23.38
N LEU A 19 -14.22 -28.56 -23.57
CA LEU A 19 -14.78 -27.29 -24.02
C LEU A 19 -14.48 -26.15 -23.02
N THR A 20 -14.69 -26.40 -21.73
CA THR A 20 -14.41 -25.39 -20.68
C THR A 20 -12.93 -25.03 -20.62
N VAL A 21 -12.04 -26.00 -20.72
CA VAL A 21 -10.57 -25.75 -20.71
C VAL A 21 -10.17 -24.92 -21.94
N ILE A 22 -10.65 -25.28 -23.13
CA ILE A 22 -10.37 -24.54 -24.36
C ILE A 22 -10.92 -23.11 -24.28
N LEU A 23 -12.16 -22.93 -23.84
CA LEU A 23 -12.79 -21.62 -23.72
C LEU A 23 -12.03 -20.75 -22.72
N THR A 24 -11.64 -21.32 -21.57
CA THR A 24 -10.86 -20.64 -20.54
C THR A 24 -9.48 -20.22 -21.08
N TRP A 25 -8.82 -21.08 -21.84
CA TRP A 25 -7.53 -20.78 -22.44
C TRP A 25 -7.62 -19.66 -23.48
N VAL A 26 -8.65 -19.67 -24.33
CA VAL A 26 -8.89 -18.60 -25.31
C VAL A 26 -9.18 -17.28 -24.61
N LEU A 27 -10.05 -17.29 -23.58
CA LEU A 27 -10.37 -16.10 -22.79
C LEU A 27 -9.14 -15.54 -22.07
N TYR A 28 -8.31 -16.41 -21.51
CA TYR A 28 -7.04 -16.04 -20.90
C TYR A 28 -6.11 -15.33 -21.89
N ILE A 29 -5.87 -15.91 -23.07
CA ILE A 29 -5.03 -15.29 -24.12
C ILE A 29 -5.58 -13.91 -24.49
N PHE A 30 -6.89 -13.80 -24.67
CA PHE A 30 -7.54 -12.53 -25.01
C PHE A 30 -7.33 -11.46 -23.92
N ILE A 31 -7.59 -11.80 -22.66
CA ILE A 31 -7.41 -10.88 -21.52
C ILE A 31 -5.94 -10.45 -21.41
N PHE A 32 -5.00 -11.39 -21.46
CA PHE A 32 -3.58 -11.08 -21.38
C PHE A 32 -3.07 -10.25 -22.56
N TYR A 33 -3.57 -10.50 -23.76
CA TYR A 33 -3.25 -9.70 -24.95
C TYR A 33 -3.73 -8.25 -24.78
N VAL A 34 -4.97 -8.04 -24.35
CA VAL A 34 -5.53 -6.70 -24.09
C VAL A 34 -4.77 -5.97 -23.00
N LEU A 35 -4.54 -6.63 -21.86
CA LEU A 35 -3.78 -6.05 -20.74
C LEU A 35 -2.34 -5.70 -21.14
N ARG A 36 -1.68 -6.58 -21.87
CA ARG A 36 -0.31 -6.34 -22.34
C ARG A 36 -0.23 -5.16 -23.30
N THR A 37 -1.22 -5.01 -24.18
CA THR A 37 -1.29 -3.87 -25.09
C THR A 37 -1.51 -2.56 -24.35
N PHE A 38 -2.40 -2.59 -23.34
CA PHE A 38 -2.67 -1.43 -22.51
C PHE A 38 -1.44 -1.04 -21.63
N PHE A 39 -0.81 -2.01 -20.97
CA PHE A 39 0.32 -1.76 -20.09
C PHE A 39 1.60 -1.31 -20.81
N ARG A 40 1.76 -1.64 -22.10
CA ARG A 40 2.86 -1.12 -22.92
C ARG A 40 2.79 0.39 -23.18
N GLN A 41 1.64 1.00 -22.95
CA GLN A 41 1.46 2.46 -23.11
C GLN A 41 1.81 3.24 -21.83
N LEU A 42 2.06 2.55 -20.71
CA LEU A 42 2.43 3.15 -19.45
C LEU A 42 3.95 3.40 -19.40
N GLU A 43 4.36 4.50 -18.79
CA GLU A 43 5.78 4.89 -18.67
C GLU A 43 6.58 4.01 -17.69
N THR A 44 5.90 3.16 -16.90
CA THR A 44 6.53 2.31 -15.89
C THR A 44 6.51 0.85 -16.31
N ASP A 45 7.61 0.12 -16.03
CA ASP A 45 7.73 -1.32 -16.33
C ASP A 45 6.97 -2.22 -15.32
N VAL A 46 6.58 -1.68 -14.15
CA VAL A 46 5.93 -2.44 -13.07
C VAL A 46 4.71 -3.24 -13.52
N PRO A 47 3.75 -2.66 -14.29
CA PRO A 47 2.58 -3.41 -14.74
C PRO A 47 2.92 -4.56 -15.69
N LEU A 48 3.94 -4.39 -16.56
CA LEU A 48 4.38 -5.44 -17.47
C LEU A 48 5.07 -6.59 -16.74
N VAL A 49 5.93 -6.29 -15.77
CA VAL A 49 6.57 -7.30 -14.93
C VAL A 49 5.52 -8.07 -14.14
N THR A 50 4.57 -7.37 -13.50
CA THR A 50 3.46 -7.97 -12.76
C THR A 50 2.63 -8.90 -13.66
N LEU A 51 2.33 -8.47 -14.88
CA LEU A 51 1.60 -9.28 -15.85
C LEU A 51 2.38 -10.55 -16.25
N ASN A 52 3.67 -10.41 -16.52
CA ASN A 52 4.51 -11.55 -16.90
C ASN A 52 4.65 -12.56 -15.76
N VAL A 53 4.83 -12.11 -14.52
CA VAL A 53 4.88 -12.96 -13.32
C VAL A 53 3.54 -13.68 -13.10
N SER A 54 2.43 -13.01 -13.38
CA SER A 54 1.07 -13.55 -13.21
C SER A 54 0.64 -14.50 -14.34
N ALA A 55 1.33 -14.52 -15.46
CA ALA A 55 0.88 -15.23 -16.66
C ALA A 55 0.58 -16.72 -16.42
N TYR A 56 1.54 -17.49 -15.94
CA TYR A 56 1.36 -18.93 -15.69
C TYR A 56 0.46 -19.23 -14.48
N PRO A 57 0.64 -18.59 -13.30
CA PRO A 57 -0.22 -18.84 -12.16
C PRO A 57 -1.69 -18.50 -12.42
N ALA A 58 -1.97 -17.39 -13.11
CA ALA A 58 -3.33 -17.00 -13.46
C ALA A 58 -3.97 -18.03 -14.40
N LEU A 59 -3.26 -18.49 -15.45
CA LEU A 59 -3.75 -19.55 -16.32
C LEU A 59 -4.11 -20.81 -15.54
N THR A 60 -3.21 -21.26 -14.65
CA THR A 60 -3.44 -22.42 -13.80
C THR A 60 -4.70 -22.28 -12.95
N LEU A 61 -4.87 -21.11 -12.31
CA LEU A 61 -6.06 -20.82 -11.50
C LEU A 61 -7.33 -20.79 -12.36
N PHE A 62 -7.31 -20.13 -13.52
CA PHE A 62 -8.45 -20.08 -14.42
C PHE A 62 -8.90 -21.49 -14.84
N ILE A 63 -7.95 -22.37 -15.19
CA ILE A 63 -8.24 -23.77 -15.57
C ILE A 63 -8.82 -24.52 -14.37
N LEU A 64 -8.19 -24.47 -13.20
CA LEU A 64 -8.65 -25.17 -12.01
C LEU A 64 -10.06 -24.74 -11.58
N ILE A 65 -10.33 -23.43 -11.56
CA ILE A 65 -11.64 -22.88 -11.22
C ILE A 65 -12.70 -23.33 -12.25
N SER A 66 -12.38 -23.26 -13.54
CA SER A 66 -13.31 -23.67 -14.61
C SER A 66 -13.65 -25.15 -14.54
N VAL A 67 -12.65 -26.00 -14.29
CA VAL A 67 -12.84 -27.44 -14.10
C VAL A 67 -13.71 -27.68 -12.85
N LYS A 68 -13.46 -26.97 -11.75
CA LYS A 68 -14.27 -27.11 -10.53
C LYS A 68 -15.72 -26.72 -10.77
N ILE A 69 -15.99 -25.59 -11.39
CA ILE A 69 -17.35 -25.14 -11.72
C ILE A 69 -18.04 -26.17 -12.61
N THR A 70 -17.33 -26.74 -13.58
CA THR A 70 -17.91 -27.77 -14.46
C THR A 70 -18.29 -29.05 -13.69
N ILE A 71 -17.44 -29.50 -12.78
CA ILE A 71 -17.70 -30.67 -11.96
C ILE A 71 -18.86 -30.44 -11.00
N ASP A 72 -18.92 -29.28 -10.35
CA ASP A 72 -19.98 -28.93 -9.39
C ASP A 72 -21.34 -28.76 -10.09
N ASN A 73 -21.38 -28.32 -11.36
CA ASN A 73 -22.62 -28.14 -12.12
C ASN A 73 -23.10 -29.41 -12.86
N LEU A 74 -22.24 -30.41 -13.00
CA LEU A 74 -22.67 -31.68 -13.58
C LEU A 74 -23.54 -32.41 -12.56
N SER A 75 -24.78 -32.70 -12.96
CA SER A 75 -25.67 -33.61 -12.22
C SER A 75 -25.08 -35.02 -12.28
N VAL A 76 -24.15 -35.27 -11.37
CA VAL A 76 -23.47 -36.57 -11.27
C VAL A 76 -24.48 -37.58 -10.76
N ASN A 77 -24.55 -38.75 -11.41
CA ASN A 77 -25.31 -39.88 -10.93
C ASN A 77 -25.05 -40.09 -9.44
N PRO A 78 -26.08 -40.25 -8.56
CA PRO A 78 -25.93 -40.45 -7.15
C PRO A 78 -24.93 -41.55 -6.78
N GLN A 79 -24.67 -42.48 -7.65
CA GLN A 79 -23.69 -43.55 -7.48
C GLN A 79 -22.23 -43.08 -7.53
N LEU A 80 -21.96 -41.91 -8.13
CA LEU A 80 -20.64 -41.32 -8.27
C LEU A 80 -20.45 -40.08 -7.36
N GLU A 81 -21.40 -39.77 -6.49
CA GLU A 81 -21.39 -38.61 -5.62
C GLU A 81 -20.12 -38.57 -4.73
N TRP A 82 -19.70 -39.71 -4.19
CA TRP A 82 -18.47 -39.82 -3.40
C TRP A 82 -17.21 -39.41 -4.19
N LEU A 83 -17.19 -39.74 -5.52
CA LEU A 83 -16.08 -39.42 -6.41
C LEU A 83 -16.07 -37.91 -6.73
N SER A 84 -17.23 -37.33 -7.01
CA SER A 84 -17.35 -35.88 -7.28
C SER A 84 -16.95 -35.05 -6.04
N ILE A 85 -17.35 -35.46 -4.84
CA ILE A 85 -16.93 -34.81 -3.57
C ILE A 85 -15.42 -34.92 -3.40
N GLY A 86 -14.82 -36.08 -3.66
CA GLY A 86 -13.37 -36.29 -3.56
C GLY A 86 -12.60 -35.40 -4.55
N ILE A 87 -13.02 -35.36 -5.81
CA ILE A 87 -12.41 -34.50 -6.86
C ILE A 87 -12.57 -33.03 -6.51
N SER A 88 -13.76 -32.61 -6.07
CA SER A 88 -14.01 -31.21 -5.68
C SER A 88 -13.10 -30.76 -4.54
N LYS A 89 -12.85 -31.61 -3.52
CA LYS A 89 -11.91 -31.33 -2.45
C LYS A 89 -10.47 -31.18 -2.95
N ILE A 90 -10.01 -32.08 -3.83
CA ILE A 90 -8.68 -32.00 -4.44
C ILE A 90 -8.54 -30.70 -5.24
N LEU A 91 -9.56 -30.31 -6.01
CA LEU A 91 -9.56 -29.07 -6.77
C LEU A 91 -9.52 -27.84 -5.84
N ILE A 92 -10.26 -27.82 -4.74
CA ILE A 92 -10.20 -26.74 -3.75
C ILE A 92 -8.78 -26.60 -3.20
N VAL A 93 -8.15 -27.70 -2.79
CA VAL A 93 -6.77 -27.71 -2.30
C VAL A 93 -5.82 -27.16 -3.38
N SER A 94 -5.96 -27.65 -4.62
CA SER A 94 -5.11 -27.21 -5.74
C SER A 94 -5.28 -25.73 -6.05
N ILE A 95 -6.51 -25.20 -6.00
CA ILE A 95 -6.82 -23.78 -6.22
C ILE A 95 -6.16 -22.92 -5.12
N ILE A 96 -6.30 -23.32 -3.85
CA ILE A 96 -5.75 -22.59 -2.71
C ILE A 96 -4.22 -22.59 -2.76
N LEU A 97 -3.59 -23.73 -3.08
CA LEU A 97 -2.13 -23.82 -3.25
C LEU A 97 -1.63 -22.97 -4.43
N ALA A 98 -2.32 -23.03 -5.58
CA ALA A 98 -1.95 -22.22 -6.73
C ALA A 98 -2.09 -20.72 -6.47
N ALA A 99 -3.14 -20.31 -5.73
CA ALA A 99 -3.34 -18.92 -5.33
C ALA A 99 -2.26 -18.46 -4.33
N GLY A 100 -1.95 -19.27 -3.32
CA GLY A 100 -0.89 -18.98 -2.36
C GLY A 100 0.48 -18.86 -3.03
N TYR A 101 0.80 -19.76 -3.95
CA TYR A 101 2.03 -19.70 -4.75
C TYR A 101 2.09 -18.45 -5.63
N TRP A 102 0.99 -18.08 -6.28
CA TRP A 102 0.93 -16.86 -7.08
C TRP A 102 1.15 -15.60 -6.25
N ILE A 103 0.49 -15.50 -5.09
CA ILE A 103 0.68 -14.37 -4.17
C ILE A 103 2.15 -14.29 -3.72
N LEU A 104 2.78 -15.44 -3.40
CA LEU A 104 4.19 -15.49 -3.03
C LEU A 104 5.11 -15.02 -4.16
N GLN A 105 4.85 -15.45 -5.40
CA GLN A 105 5.61 -14.98 -6.56
C GLN A 105 5.44 -13.48 -6.82
N LEU A 106 4.21 -12.95 -6.76
CA LEU A 106 3.96 -11.52 -6.90
C LEU A 106 4.71 -10.73 -5.84
N PHE A 107 4.66 -11.20 -4.60
CA PHE A 107 5.34 -10.53 -3.50
C PHE A 107 6.85 -10.47 -3.73
N ASN A 108 7.48 -11.62 -4.00
CA ASN A 108 8.94 -11.71 -4.13
C ASN A 108 9.46 -11.05 -5.41
N GLN A 109 8.80 -11.26 -6.55
CA GLN A 109 9.30 -10.82 -7.85
C GLN A 109 8.86 -9.42 -8.26
N VAL A 110 7.83 -8.88 -7.61
CA VAL A 110 7.36 -7.52 -7.89
C VAL A 110 7.64 -6.62 -6.68
N ILE A 111 7.00 -6.89 -5.55
CA ILE A 111 7.06 -5.98 -4.40
C ILE A 111 8.48 -5.87 -3.84
N ILE A 112 9.11 -7.00 -3.50
CA ILE A 112 10.46 -7.01 -2.94
C ILE A 112 11.49 -6.49 -3.94
N TYR A 113 11.38 -6.88 -5.22
CA TYR A 113 12.31 -6.43 -6.26
C TYR A 113 12.31 -4.90 -6.39
N TYR A 114 11.12 -4.28 -6.56
CA TYR A 114 11.01 -2.82 -6.69
C TYR A 114 11.33 -2.09 -5.40
N PHE A 115 11.01 -2.67 -4.24
CA PHE A 115 11.36 -2.10 -2.96
C PHE A 115 12.87 -2.06 -2.76
N ARG A 116 13.59 -3.11 -3.15
CA ARG A 116 15.06 -3.18 -3.13
C ARG A 116 15.69 -2.20 -4.13
N GLU A 117 15.16 -2.12 -5.35
CA GLU A 117 15.64 -1.17 -6.35
C GLU A 117 15.46 0.29 -5.91
N TYR A 118 14.30 0.62 -5.33
CA TYR A 118 14.05 1.96 -4.80
C TYR A 118 14.94 2.30 -3.61
N SER A 119 15.16 1.36 -2.72
CA SER A 119 16.00 1.51 -1.53
C SER A 119 17.45 1.83 -1.88
N GLN A 120 18.01 1.20 -2.92
CA GLN A 120 19.37 1.48 -3.38
C GLN A 120 19.59 2.89 -3.93
N ARG A 121 18.51 3.58 -4.30
CA ARG A 121 18.55 4.97 -4.78
C ARG A 121 18.46 6.00 -3.66
N THR A 122 18.13 5.57 -2.44
CA THR A 122 18.02 6.41 -1.25
C THR A 122 19.09 5.99 -0.26
N GLU A 123 19.83 6.93 0.32
CA GLU A 123 20.86 6.69 1.34
C GLU A 123 20.28 6.19 2.70
N ALA A 124 19.11 5.61 2.70
CA ALA A 124 18.42 5.16 3.90
C ALA A 124 18.72 3.69 4.18
N MET A 125 19.05 3.33 5.41
CA MET A 125 19.36 1.97 5.90
C MET A 125 18.16 0.99 5.89
N TRP A 126 17.13 1.23 5.07
CA TRP A 126 15.92 0.41 5.05
C TRP A 126 16.16 -0.97 4.45
N ASP A 127 17.02 -1.05 3.45
CA ASP A 127 17.35 -2.25 2.71
C ASP A 127 18.08 -3.27 3.57
N GLU A 128 18.88 -2.82 4.54
CA GLU A 128 19.64 -3.71 5.40
C GLU A 128 18.79 -4.41 6.47
N VAL A 129 17.67 -3.80 6.89
CA VAL A 129 16.86 -4.30 8.01
C VAL A 129 15.43 -4.66 7.58
N LEU A 130 14.70 -3.73 6.95
CA LEU A 130 13.28 -3.95 6.64
C LEU A 130 13.06 -4.91 5.48
N VAL A 131 13.86 -4.82 4.42
CA VAL A 131 13.69 -5.70 3.25
C VAL A 131 13.90 -7.16 3.61
N PRO A 132 15.02 -7.56 4.27
CA PRO A 132 15.20 -8.95 4.68
C PRO A 132 14.15 -9.44 5.69
N LEU A 133 13.71 -8.57 6.60
CA LEU A 133 12.65 -8.91 7.56
C LEU A 133 11.34 -9.25 6.86
N VAL A 134 10.91 -8.41 5.92
CA VAL A 134 9.67 -8.61 5.16
C VAL A 134 9.82 -9.82 4.22
N GLU A 135 10.95 -9.95 3.52
CA GLU A 135 11.26 -11.08 2.63
C GLU A 135 11.24 -12.42 3.36
N SER A 136 11.82 -12.49 4.57
CA SER A 136 11.83 -13.72 5.37
C SER A 136 10.50 -14.04 6.02
N SER A 137 9.69 -13.04 6.41
CA SER A 137 8.43 -13.24 7.12
C SER A 137 7.27 -13.61 6.19
N THR A 138 7.25 -13.07 4.97
CA THR A 138 6.15 -13.24 4.01
C THR A 138 5.84 -14.70 3.66
N PRO A 139 6.82 -15.59 3.35
CA PRO A 139 6.53 -16.98 3.04
C PRO A 139 5.83 -17.70 4.19
N HIS A 140 6.21 -17.42 5.43
CA HIS A 140 5.61 -18.02 6.62
C HIS A 140 4.16 -17.59 6.83
N ILE A 141 3.88 -16.28 6.61
CA ILE A 141 2.53 -15.73 6.70
C ILE A 141 1.64 -16.32 5.60
N ILE A 142 2.10 -16.35 4.35
CA ILE A 142 1.35 -16.90 3.23
C ILE A 142 1.11 -18.41 3.46
N PHE A 143 2.11 -19.15 3.94
CA PHE A 143 1.95 -20.57 4.26
C PHE A 143 0.88 -20.78 5.34
N LEU A 144 0.92 -20.00 6.43
CA LEU A 144 -0.07 -20.12 7.52
C LEU A 144 -1.49 -19.84 7.01
N ILE A 145 -1.67 -18.81 6.20
CA ILE A 145 -2.98 -18.50 5.60
C ILE A 145 -3.42 -19.60 4.66
N THR A 146 -2.53 -20.07 3.78
CA THR A 146 -2.82 -21.12 2.79
C THR A 146 -3.26 -22.42 3.47
N ILE A 147 -2.53 -22.88 4.50
CA ILE A 147 -2.88 -24.10 5.23
C ILE A 147 -4.21 -23.95 5.98
N SER A 148 -4.45 -22.78 6.58
CA SER A 148 -5.70 -22.49 7.28
C SER A 148 -6.90 -22.52 6.31
N LEU A 149 -6.77 -21.93 5.13
CA LEU A 149 -7.81 -21.99 4.10
C LEU A 149 -8.08 -23.43 3.62
N ILE A 150 -7.03 -24.24 3.44
CA ILE A 150 -7.18 -25.65 3.07
C ILE A 150 -7.94 -26.42 4.14
N LEU A 151 -7.56 -26.27 5.42
CA LEU A 151 -8.24 -26.94 6.54
C LEU A 151 -9.71 -26.55 6.62
N GLN A 152 -10.03 -25.28 6.40
CA GLN A 152 -11.40 -24.78 6.47
C GLN A 152 -12.24 -25.24 5.26
N PHE A 153 -11.78 -24.97 4.03
CA PHE A 153 -12.61 -25.16 2.84
C PHE A 153 -12.59 -26.59 2.27
N ALA A 154 -11.48 -27.33 2.41
CA ALA A 154 -11.39 -28.70 1.91
C ALA A 154 -11.80 -29.74 2.97
N PHE A 155 -11.46 -29.47 4.22
CA PHE A 155 -11.69 -30.42 5.31
C PHE A 155 -12.82 -30.03 6.26
N GLY A 156 -13.34 -28.80 6.20
CA GLY A 156 -14.48 -28.35 6.99
C GLY A 156 -14.16 -28.06 8.46
N PHE A 157 -12.89 -27.82 8.82
CA PHE A 157 -12.53 -27.42 10.18
C PHE A 157 -13.06 -26.02 10.48
N ASP A 158 -13.64 -25.82 11.65
CA ASP A 158 -13.98 -24.48 12.13
C ASP A 158 -12.75 -23.79 12.69
N LEU A 159 -12.22 -22.84 11.92
CA LEU A 159 -11.04 -22.04 12.25
C LEU A 159 -11.40 -20.62 12.68
N THR A 160 -12.66 -20.36 13.03
CA THR A 160 -13.15 -19.02 13.42
C THR A 160 -12.30 -18.41 14.53
N GLY A 161 -11.92 -19.22 15.55
CA GLY A 161 -11.04 -18.77 16.62
C GLY A 161 -9.65 -18.34 16.14
N ILE A 162 -9.08 -19.04 15.17
CA ILE A 162 -7.78 -18.69 14.56
C ILE A 162 -7.89 -17.37 13.80
N TRP A 163 -8.94 -17.21 12.98
CA TRP A 163 -9.17 -15.96 12.23
C TRP A 163 -9.40 -14.75 13.14
N LEU A 164 -10.12 -14.93 14.26
CA LEU A 164 -10.30 -13.88 15.26
C LEU A 164 -8.97 -13.50 15.92
N THR A 165 -8.13 -14.49 16.25
CA THR A 165 -6.81 -14.26 16.84
C THR A 165 -5.88 -13.53 15.86
N LEU A 166 -5.84 -13.96 14.59
CA LEU A 166 -5.06 -13.29 13.54
C LEU A 166 -5.57 -11.86 13.29
N GLY A 167 -6.89 -11.66 13.26
CA GLY A 167 -7.51 -10.34 13.16
C GLY A 167 -7.13 -9.44 14.33
N GLY A 168 -7.16 -9.96 15.56
CA GLY A 168 -6.70 -9.25 16.75
C GLY A 168 -5.22 -8.89 16.69
N ALA A 169 -4.35 -9.81 16.28
CA ALA A 169 -2.93 -9.55 16.09
C ALA A 169 -2.69 -8.46 15.00
N THR A 170 -3.41 -8.54 13.89
CA THR A 170 -3.34 -7.53 12.82
C THR A 170 -3.77 -6.16 13.31
N PHE A 171 -4.81 -6.07 14.16
CA PHE A 171 -5.24 -4.83 14.78
C PHE A 171 -4.14 -4.21 15.65
N VAL A 172 -3.46 -5.01 16.48
CA VAL A 172 -2.35 -4.54 17.33
C VAL A 172 -1.20 -4.00 16.48
N VAL A 173 -0.80 -4.74 15.42
CA VAL A 173 0.24 -4.29 14.49
C VAL A 173 -0.19 -3.01 13.76
N GLY A 174 -1.44 -2.94 13.29
CA GLY A 174 -2.00 -1.75 12.64
C GLY A 174 -1.97 -0.54 13.57
N PHE A 175 -2.28 -0.73 14.85
CA PHE A 175 -2.20 0.34 15.85
C PHE A 175 -0.76 0.81 16.11
N ALA A 176 0.20 -0.12 16.11
CA ALA A 176 1.62 0.22 16.27
C ALA A 176 2.18 1.01 15.06
N VAL A 177 1.65 0.81 13.85
CA VAL A 177 2.08 1.50 12.62
C VAL A 177 1.28 2.79 12.37
N LYS A 178 0.21 3.05 13.10
CA LYS A 178 -0.71 4.19 12.91
C LYS A 178 0.00 5.53 12.78
N ASP A 179 0.96 5.82 13.66
CA ASP A 179 1.64 7.12 13.68
C ASP A 179 2.57 7.30 12.47
N ILE A 180 3.14 6.22 11.96
CA ILE A 180 3.95 6.24 10.73
C ILE A 180 3.05 6.61 9.54
N LEU A 181 1.90 5.96 9.41
CA LEU A 181 0.92 6.24 8.37
C LEU A 181 0.34 7.65 8.48
N ALA A 182 0.02 8.10 9.71
CA ALA A 182 -0.46 9.45 9.95
C ALA A 182 0.54 10.50 9.43
N ASN A 183 1.82 10.37 9.77
CA ASN A 183 2.85 11.28 9.29
C ASN A 183 3.01 11.25 7.76
N PHE A 184 2.93 10.08 7.15
CA PHE A 184 3.00 9.91 5.70
C PHE A 184 1.85 10.63 5.00
N PHE A 185 0.60 10.38 5.40
CA PHE A 185 -0.57 11.02 4.81
C PHE A 185 -0.62 12.52 5.09
N SER A 186 -0.19 12.95 6.28
CA SER A 186 -0.04 14.37 6.59
C SER A 186 1.00 15.05 5.70
N GLY A 187 2.11 14.40 5.38
CA GLY A 187 3.10 14.91 4.44
C GLY A 187 2.51 15.12 3.04
N ILE A 188 1.72 14.16 2.56
CA ILE A 188 1.00 14.28 1.27
C ILE A 188 0.00 15.44 1.32
N ALA A 189 -0.79 15.55 2.39
CA ALA A 189 -1.76 16.62 2.56
C ALA A 189 -1.08 18.00 2.58
N LEU A 190 0.03 18.18 3.30
CA LEU A 190 0.80 19.42 3.32
C LEU A 190 1.34 19.80 1.93
N LEU A 191 1.71 18.84 1.11
CA LEU A 191 2.16 19.08 -0.26
C LEU A 191 1.00 19.47 -1.19
N ILE A 192 -0.17 18.86 -1.05
CA ILE A 192 -1.36 19.14 -1.87
C ILE A 192 -1.95 20.49 -1.48
N ASP A 193 -2.22 20.72 -0.19
CA ASP A 193 -2.87 21.93 0.31
C ASP A 193 -1.91 23.13 0.31
N SER A 194 -0.61 22.88 0.39
CA SER A 194 0.47 23.88 0.38
C SER A 194 0.20 25.09 1.29
N PRO A 195 -0.13 24.91 2.58
CA PRO A 195 -0.37 26.02 3.51
C PRO A 195 0.89 26.86 3.71
N PHE A 196 2.04 26.27 3.52
CA PHE A 196 3.36 26.89 3.46
C PHE A 196 4.23 26.18 2.42
N ARG A 197 5.28 26.88 1.96
CA ARG A 197 6.22 26.37 0.93
C ARG A 197 7.66 26.47 1.43
N PHE A 198 8.57 25.88 0.66
CA PHE A 198 10.00 26.07 0.86
C PHE A 198 10.35 27.58 0.91
N GLY A 199 11.08 28.00 1.94
CA GLY A 199 11.48 29.38 2.16
C GLY A 199 10.46 30.24 2.93
N ASP A 200 9.23 29.78 3.17
CA ASP A 200 8.26 30.50 4.00
C ASP A 200 8.74 30.53 5.47
N VAL A 201 8.55 31.67 6.12
CA VAL A 201 8.83 31.87 7.53
C VAL A 201 7.54 31.65 8.33
N LEU A 202 7.63 30.78 9.31
CA LEU A 202 6.54 30.42 10.20
C LEU A 202 6.82 30.88 11.62
N LEU A 203 5.77 31.33 12.30
CA LEU A 203 5.78 31.46 13.76
C LEU A 203 5.18 30.17 14.33
N LEU A 204 6.02 29.43 15.07
CA LEU A 204 5.65 28.17 15.69
C LEU A 204 4.89 28.41 17.02
N GLU A 205 4.32 27.35 17.60
CA GLU A 205 3.53 27.45 18.85
C GLU A 205 4.35 27.89 20.08
N ASP A 206 5.66 27.70 20.05
CA ASP A 206 6.61 28.15 21.07
C ASP A 206 7.13 29.59 20.86
N ASP A 207 6.47 30.33 19.97
CA ASP A 207 6.84 31.68 19.53
C ASP A 207 8.20 31.78 18.82
N SER A 208 8.82 30.64 18.47
CA SER A 208 10.05 30.63 17.69
C SER A 208 9.78 30.90 16.20
N LEU A 209 10.71 31.61 15.57
CA LEU A 209 10.66 31.87 14.12
C LEU A 209 11.48 30.84 13.36
N GLY A 210 10.84 30.16 12.42
CA GLY A 210 11.49 29.14 11.62
C GLY A 210 11.20 29.26 10.14
N MET A 211 12.21 28.99 9.32
CA MET A 211 12.09 28.95 7.85
C MET A 211 11.99 27.51 7.37
N ILE A 212 11.02 27.20 6.51
CA ILE A 212 10.87 25.87 5.91
C ILE A 212 12.05 25.58 4.98
N LYS A 213 12.87 24.58 5.33
CA LYS A 213 13.97 24.08 4.52
C LYS A 213 13.56 22.95 3.59
N LYS A 214 12.72 22.02 4.10
CA LYS A 214 12.29 20.86 3.32
C LYS A 214 11.01 20.25 3.90
N ILE A 215 10.04 19.98 3.05
CA ILE A 215 8.88 19.17 3.40
C ILE A 215 9.19 17.74 2.94
N GLY A 216 9.48 16.86 3.90
CA GLY A 216 9.75 15.45 3.64
C GLY A 216 8.46 14.61 3.69
N VAL A 217 8.58 13.32 3.37
CA VAL A 217 7.44 12.39 3.35
C VAL A 217 6.83 12.19 4.75
N ARG A 218 7.65 12.20 5.81
CA ARG A 218 7.23 11.97 7.19
C ARG A 218 7.50 13.14 8.11
N VAL A 219 8.54 13.91 7.82
CA VAL A 219 9.08 14.95 8.67
C VAL A 219 9.36 16.19 7.83
N THR A 220 9.00 17.35 8.34
CA THR A 220 9.37 18.66 7.78
C THR A 220 10.55 19.21 8.53
N GLU A 221 11.55 19.72 7.80
CA GLU A 221 12.77 20.35 8.31
C GLU A 221 12.59 21.86 8.30
N ILE A 222 12.80 22.49 9.45
CA ILE A 222 12.63 23.94 9.69
C ILE A 222 13.92 24.48 10.29
N TYR A 223 14.46 25.52 9.70
CA TYR A 223 15.60 26.25 10.28
C TYR A 223 15.12 27.28 11.27
N ILE A 224 15.54 27.18 12.52
CA ILE A 224 15.22 28.12 13.62
C ILE A 224 16.24 29.24 13.64
N PHE A 225 15.78 30.49 13.51
CA PHE A 225 16.67 31.65 13.44
C PHE A 225 17.39 31.96 14.78
N GLU A 226 16.71 31.76 15.90
CA GLU A 226 17.25 32.11 17.20
C GLU A 226 18.40 31.21 17.67
N SER A 227 18.23 29.88 17.44
CA SER A 227 19.21 28.88 17.88
C SER A 227 20.20 28.47 16.78
N HIS A 228 20.03 28.97 15.55
CA HIS A 228 20.78 28.55 14.36
C HIS A 228 20.82 27.02 14.18
N SER A 229 19.69 26.35 14.40
CA SER A 229 19.58 24.89 14.38
C SER A 229 18.47 24.44 13.44
N ASP A 230 18.56 23.17 13.00
CA ASP A 230 17.52 22.52 12.22
C ASP A 230 16.58 21.77 13.15
N LEU A 231 15.29 22.11 13.09
CA LEU A 231 14.21 21.46 13.82
C LEU A 231 13.48 20.50 12.87
N TYR A 232 13.30 19.26 13.32
CA TYR A 232 12.58 18.23 12.58
C TYR A 232 11.23 17.98 13.23
N ILE A 233 10.15 18.39 12.56
CA ILE A 233 8.78 18.22 13.10
C ILE A 233 8.07 17.12 12.29
N PRO A 234 7.48 16.10 12.96
CA PRO A 234 6.60 15.13 12.30
C PRO A 234 5.43 15.82 11.60
N ASN A 235 5.14 15.41 10.36
CA ASN A 235 4.14 16.09 9.53
C ASN A 235 2.74 16.07 10.15
N SER A 236 2.38 15.00 10.89
CA SER A 236 1.08 14.92 11.58
C SER A 236 0.94 15.97 12.68
N ILE A 237 2.04 16.33 13.37
CA ILE A 237 2.04 17.41 14.36
C ILE A 237 1.84 18.74 13.64
N LEU A 238 2.63 18.99 12.60
CA LEU A 238 2.60 20.24 11.85
C LEU A 238 1.23 20.50 11.19
N GLN A 239 0.56 19.46 10.72
CA GLN A 239 -0.79 19.55 10.14
C GLN A 239 -1.87 19.88 11.18
N ASN A 240 -1.70 19.41 12.42
CA ASN A 240 -2.69 19.59 13.49
C ASN A 240 -2.45 20.86 14.34
N GLN A 241 -1.32 21.53 14.17
CA GLN A 241 -0.98 22.77 14.88
C GLN A 241 -1.54 24.01 14.19
N LYS A 242 -1.79 25.05 14.98
CA LYS A 242 -2.06 26.39 14.45
C LYS A 242 -0.73 27.04 14.07
N ILE A 243 -0.52 27.23 12.79
CA ILE A 243 0.73 27.81 12.27
C ILE A 243 0.42 29.16 11.64
N ASN A 244 1.13 30.19 12.05
CA ASN A 244 1.08 31.49 11.42
C ASN A 244 2.18 31.57 10.34
N ASN A 245 1.77 31.60 9.06
CA ASN A 245 2.68 31.82 7.96
C ASN A 245 2.91 33.33 7.82
N LEU A 246 4.11 33.80 8.18
CA LEU A 246 4.48 35.21 8.13
C LEU A 246 4.89 35.66 6.72
N SER A 247 5.13 34.73 5.81
CA SER A 247 5.41 35.01 4.40
C SER A 247 4.15 35.16 3.54
N ARG A 248 2.96 34.96 4.13
CA ARG A 248 1.68 35.02 3.42
C ARG A 248 0.55 35.54 4.33
N PRO A 249 -0.36 36.36 3.79
CA PRO A 249 -0.39 36.96 2.46
C PRO A 249 0.81 37.89 2.21
N ILE A 250 1.11 38.21 0.95
CA ILE A 250 2.25 39.09 0.54
C ILE A 250 1.97 40.56 0.92
N GLU A 251 1.10 40.79 1.87
CA GLU A 251 0.78 42.12 2.37
C GLU A 251 1.80 42.54 3.44
N PRO A 252 2.10 43.82 3.58
CA PRO A 252 3.08 44.29 4.56
C PRO A 252 2.63 43.93 5.97
N VAL A 253 3.49 43.20 6.70
CA VAL A 253 3.28 42.88 8.10
C VAL A 253 3.65 44.09 8.95
N TYR A 254 2.68 44.58 9.72
CA TYR A 254 2.94 45.68 10.65
C TYR A 254 3.56 45.13 11.96
N TYR A 255 4.81 45.46 12.21
CA TYR A 255 5.44 45.24 13.49
C TYR A 255 5.36 46.53 14.33
N SER A 256 4.83 46.42 15.55
CA SER A 256 4.93 47.51 16.52
C SER A 256 5.93 47.12 17.59
N THR A 257 7.04 47.80 17.64
CA THR A 257 8.03 47.66 18.71
C THR A 257 7.95 48.89 19.64
N PRO A 258 7.64 48.71 20.92
CA PRO A 258 7.65 49.82 21.87
C PRO A 258 9.09 50.36 22.07
N LEU A 259 9.30 51.62 21.76
CA LEU A 259 10.57 52.31 22.02
C LEU A 259 10.40 53.15 23.25
N ILE A 260 11.25 52.89 24.23
CA ILE A 260 11.30 53.69 25.48
C ILE A 260 12.26 54.85 25.21
N ILE A 261 11.73 56.07 25.19
CA ILE A 261 12.51 57.29 25.01
C ILE A 261 12.67 57.96 26.37
N PRO A 262 13.89 58.35 26.77
CA PRO A 262 14.10 59.09 28.01
C PRO A 262 13.31 60.40 28.02
N PRO A 263 12.74 60.82 29.15
CA PRO A 263 11.80 61.95 29.22
C PRO A 263 12.43 63.32 28.92
N TYR A 264 13.76 63.40 28.87
CA TYR A 264 14.49 64.64 28.54
C TYR A 264 14.89 64.76 27.09
N TRP A 265 14.48 63.80 26.22
CA TRP A 265 14.72 63.87 24.79
C TRP A 265 13.55 64.54 24.09
N ASP A 266 13.88 65.33 23.01
CA ASP A 266 12.87 65.96 22.18
C ASP A 266 12.18 64.88 21.32
N LEU A 267 10.92 64.64 21.61
CA LEU A 267 10.11 63.60 21.01
C LEU A 267 9.99 63.79 19.47
N GLU A 268 9.93 65.05 19.01
CA GLU A 268 9.78 65.33 17.59
C GLU A 268 11.08 65.06 16.82
N LYS A 269 12.24 65.37 17.40
CA LYS A 269 13.53 64.98 16.83
C LYS A 269 13.74 63.46 16.80
N CYS A 270 13.31 62.76 17.84
CA CYS A 270 13.37 61.28 17.85
C CYS A 270 12.49 60.70 16.75
N ARG A 271 11.26 61.19 16.56
CA ARG A 271 10.37 60.78 15.51
C ARG A 271 10.96 60.98 14.12
N GLN A 272 11.49 62.18 13.82
CA GLN A 272 12.11 62.50 12.55
C GLN A 272 13.36 61.64 12.26
N THR A 273 14.16 61.36 13.27
CA THR A 273 15.33 60.49 13.13
C THR A 273 14.91 59.05 12.83
N MET A 274 13.86 58.52 13.51
CA MET A 274 13.33 57.16 13.24
C MET A 274 12.72 57.05 11.83
N GLU A 275 11.96 58.05 11.42
CA GLU A 275 11.40 58.11 10.04
C GLU A 275 12.49 58.07 8.98
N HIS A 276 13.64 58.75 9.26
CA HIS A 276 14.79 58.75 8.34
C HIS A 276 15.59 57.44 8.34
N ILE A 277 15.55 56.64 9.43
CA ILE A 277 16.23 55.34 9.52
C ILE A 277 15.40 54.24 8.85
N ILE A 278 14.07 54.40 8.84
CA ILE A 278 13.15 53.39 8.30
C ILE A 278 12.95 53.52 6.77
N GLN A 279 13.29 54.68 6.19
CA GLN A 279 13.34 54.85 4.74
C GLN A 279 14.61 54.25 4.11
#